data_20b84a70759008b3d4e22e4de026c57b
#
_entry.id   20b84a70759008b3d4e22e4de026c57b
#
_cell.length_a   1.000
_cell.length_b   1.000
_cell.length_c   1.000
_cell.angle_alpha   90.00
_cell.angle_beta   90.00
_cell.angle_gamma   90.00
#
_symmetry.space_group_name_H-M   'P 1'
#
loop_
_entity.id
_entity.type
_entity.pdbx_description
1 polymer ?
#
loop_
_entity_poly.entity_id
_entity_poly.type
_entity_poly.pdbx_seq_one_letter_code
_entity_poly.pdbx_strand_id
1 'polypeptide(L)'
;LAGRSEMAPDVAHCARIGAMLAGLHLAGMSFGRKQANPRDAGWRQDCAARVRPHLPADEQSELDAELAFQAGFDIKALPQGVIHADLFRDNVLWDGDFVGGVIDFYFAGFDALLFDVAVTVNDWCAGADGELDAARTNALLASYAESRPFTAAERAAWPAMLRAAALRFWLSRLEDFHLPRAGEMVLVKDPGEYRRILKLRADSPALPSLPA
;
A
#
# COMPACT_ATOMS: atom_id res chain seq x y z
N LEU A 1 10.30 -13.74 -16.83
CA LEU A 1 8.86 -13.86 -16.69
C LEU A 1 8.19 -13.34 -17.96
N ALA A 2 7.18 -14.04 -18.47
CA ALA A 2 6.34 -13.59 -19.57
C ALA A 2 5.05 -13.00 -19.01
N GLY A 3 4.43 -12.06 -19.73
CA GLY A 3 3.16 -11.48 -19.32
C GLY A 3 3.09 -9.98 -19.56
N ARG A 4 1.93 -9.39 -19.27
CA ARG A 4 1.67 -7.95 -19.37
C ARG A 4 0.98 -7.45 -18.11
N SER A 5 1.26 -6.21 -17.72
CA SER A 5 0.55 -5.56 -16.62
C SER A 5 -0.88 -5.23 -17.02
N GLU A 6 -1.85 -5.44 -16.11
CA GLU A 6 -3.25 -5.06 -16.27
C GLU A 6 -3.52 -3.72 -15.58
N MET A 7 -3.66 -2.67 -16.39
CA MET A 7 -3.80 -1.31 -15.88
C MET A 7 -5.26 -0.91 -15.56
N ALA A 8 -6.24 -1.69 -16.02
CA ALA A 8 -7.67 -1.48 -15.79
C ALA A 8 -8.32 -2.75 -15.16
N PRO A 9 -7.90 -3.13 -13.93
CA PRO A 9 -8.35 -4.39 -13.34
C PRO A 9 -9.85 -4.39 -13.06
N ASP A 10 -10.47 -5.51 -13.33
CA ASP A 10 -11.85 -5.80 -12.97
C ASP A 10 -11.93 -6.54 -11.60
N VAL A 11 -13.15 -6.95 -11.23
CA VAL A 11 -13.42 -7.68 -9.99
C VAL A 11 -12.69 -9.02 -9.95
N ALA A 12 -12.60 -9.73 -11.10
CA ALA A 12 -11.94 -11.03 -11.18
C ALA A 12 -10.41 -10.91 -11.00
N HIS A 13 -9.80 -9.88 -11.60
CA HIS A 13 -8.39 -9.57 -11.36
C HIS A 13 -8.13 -9.28 -9.88
N CYS A 14 -8.95 -8.45 -9.24
CA CYS A 14 -8.80 -8.10 -7.82
C CYS A 14 -8.94 -9.34 -6.92
N ALA A 15 -9.88 -10.24 -7.20
CA ALA A 15 -10.00 -11.51 -6.47
C ALA A 15 -8.73 -12.37 -6.58
N ARG A 16 -8.17 -12.51 -7.79
CA ARG A 16 -6.94 -13.30 -8.01
C ARG A 16 -5.74 -12.67 -7.30
N ILE A 17 -5.64 -11.34 -7.28
CA ILE A 17 -4.59 -10.63 -6.55
C ILE A 17 -4.71 -10.85 -5.04
N GLY A 18 -5.92 -10.82 -4.49
CA GLY A 18 -6.15 -11.13 -3.07
C GLY A 18 -5.67 -12.53 -2.70
N ALA A 19 -6.06 -13.54 -3.47
CA ALA A 19 -5.63 -14.93 -3.26
C ALA A 19 -4.10 -15.09 -3.40
N MET A 20 -3.50 -14.46 -4.42
CA MET A 20 -2.05 -14.50 -4.66
C MET A 20 -1.28 -13.84 -3.52
N LEU A 21 -1.71 -12.67 -3.04
CA LEU A 21 -1.07 -11.95 -1.94
C LEU A 21 -1.14 -12.77 -0.64
N ALA A 22 -2.26 -13.41 -0.34
CA ALA A 22 -2.37 -14.32 0.80
C ALA A 22 -1.38 -15.48 0.69
N GLY A 23 -1.26 -16.08 -0.50
CA GLY A 23 -0.28 -17.13 -0.79
C GLY A 23 1.17 -16.68 -0.58
N LEU A 24 1.50 -15.46 -1.03
CA LEU A 24 2.82 -14.86 -0.83
C LEU A 24 3.13 -14.66 0.65
N HIS A 25 2.19 -14.13 1.42
CA HIS A 25 2.34 -13.95 2.87
C HIS A 25 2.52 -15.29 3.61
N LEU A 26 1.72 -16.30 3.26
CA LEU A 26 1.85 -17.63 3.87
C LEU A 26 3.18 -18.30 3.51
N ALA A 27 3.63 -18.22 2.27
CA ALA A 27 4.92 -18.72 1.85
C ALA A 27 6.08 -18.00 2.57
N GLY A 28 5.93 -16.69 2.80
CA GLY A 28 6.92 -15.88 3.52
C GLY A 28 7.05 -16.20 5.02
N MET A 29 6.08 -16.90 5.64
CA MET A 29 6.11 -17.21 7.07
C MET A 29 7.33 -18.08 7.47
N SER A 30 7.79 -18.95 6.58
CA SER A 30 8.97 -19.80 6.81
C SER A 30 10.31 -19.13 6.48
N PHE A 31 10.28 -17.89 5.95
CA PHE A 31 11.50 -17.21 5.56
C PHE A 31 12.28 -16.69 6.76
N GLY A 32 13.49 -17.26 6.99
CA GLY A 32 14.26 -17.04 8.21
C GLY A 32 14.95 -15.67 8.34
N ARG A 33 15.01 -14.87 7.26
CA ARG A 33 15.63 -13.54 7.30
C ARG A 33 14.56 -12.46 7.52
N LYS A 34 14.80 -11.58 8.50
CA LYS A 34 13.93 -10.44 8.82
C LYS A 34 14.64 -9.15 8.46
N GLN A 35 14.61 -8.79 7.18
CA GLN A 35 15.03 -7.47 6.74
C GLN A 35 13.89 -6.49 7.01
N ALA A 36 14.14 -5.43 7.77
CA ALA A 36 13.12 -4.42 8.03
C ALA A 36 12.60 -3.81 6.73
N ASN A 37 11.32 -3.42 6.73
CA ASN A 37 10.74 -2.65 5.63
C ASN A 37 11.52 -1.33 5.45
N PRO A 38 12.14 -1.08 4.28
CA PRO A 38 12.93 0.14 4.06
C PRO A 38 12.07 1.41 4.02
N ARG A 39 10.74 1.26 4.01
CA ARG A 39 9.75 2.35 3.99
C ARG A 39 8.82 2.29 5.22
N ASP A 40 9.36 1.88 6.35
CA ASP A 40 8.67 1.76 7.63
C ASP A 40 8.22 3.12 8.22
N ALA A 41 7.69 3.08 9.44
CA ALA A 41 7.24 4.29 10.15
C ALA A 41 8.39 5.30 10.39
N GLY A 42 9.59 4.82 10.68
CA GLY A 42 10.78 5.66 10.87
C GLY A 42 11.15 6.39 9.58
N TRP A 43 11.21 5.65 8.45
CA TRP A 43 11.46 6.28 7.16
C TRP A 43 10.40 7.33 6.81
N ARG A 44 9.11 7.09 7.13
CA ARG A 44 8.05 8.08 6.85
C ARG A 44 8.28 9.37 7.61
N GLN A 45 8.70 9.31 8.87
CA GLN A 45 9.04 10.51 9.67
C GLN A 45 10.26 11.25 9.11
N ASP A 46 11.33 10.53 8.78
CA ASP A 46 12.55 11.11 8.23
C ASP A 46 12.32 11.73 6.85
N CYS A 47 11.56 11.06 5.98
CA CYS A 47 11.18 11.58 4.68
C CYS A 47 10.31 12.84 4.80
N ALA A 48 9.31 12.82 5.68
CA ALA A 48 8.46 13.96 5.95
C ALA A 48 9.27 15.18 6.41
N ALA A 49 10.24 15.00 7.32
CA ALA A 49 11.10 16.08 7.77
C ALA A 49 11.92 16.70 6.60
N ARG A 50 12.37 15.87 5.65
CA ARG A 50 13.13 16.36 4.47
C ARG A 50 12.25 17.10 3.46
N VAL A 51 11.03 16.58 3.16
CA VAL A 51 10.17 17.18 2.13
C VAL A 51 9.36 18.37 2.64
N ARG A 52 9.02 18.40 3.93
CA ARG A 52 8.19 19.43 4.56
C ARG A 52 8.59 20.88 4.21
N PRO A 53 9.88 21.27 4.23
CA PRO A 53 10.28 22.66 3.89
C PRO A 53 9.93 23.09 2.45
N HIS A 54 9.65 22.14 1.56
CA HIS A 54 9.32 22.38 0.15
C HIS A 54 7.82 22.47 -0.11
N LEU A 55 6.98 22.18 0.90
CA LEU A 55 5.53 22.12 0.75
C LEU A 55 4.86 23.48 1.05
N PRO A 56 3.72 23.79 0.42
CA PRO A 56 2.82 24.86 0.83
C PRO A 56 2.31 24.65 2.27
N ALA A 57 1.89 25.71 2.94
CA ALA A 57 1.49 25.68 4.36
C ALA A 57 0.31 24.73 4.64
N ASP A 58 -0.64 24.62 3.72
CA ASP A 58 -1.77 23.69 3.82
C ASP A 58 -1.32 22.23 3.75
N GLU A 59 -0.40 21.89 2.83
CA GLU A 59 0.17 20.55 2.73
C GLU A 59 1.04 20.19 3.95
N GLN A 60 1.80 21.16 4.49
CA GLN A 60 2.53 20.95 5.73
C GLN A 60 1.59 20.59 6.88
N SER A 61 0.47 21.30 7.01
CA SER A 61 -0.51 21.06 8.06
C SER A 61 -1.17 19.68 7.91
N GLU A 62 -1.51 19.27 6.69
CA GLU A 62 -2.06 17.95 6.39
C GLU A 62 -1.05 16.83 6.74
N LEU A 63 0.22 17.02 6.36
CA LEU A 63 1.29 16.05 6.66
C LEU A 63 1.52 15.92 8.16
N ASP A 64 1.59 17.03 8.89
CA ASP A 64 1.80 17.05 10.34
C ASP A 64 0.62 16.36 11.06
N ALA A 65 -0.63 16.64 10.65
CA ALA A 65 -1.82 16.00 11.20
C ALA A 65 -1.84 14.49 10.96
N GLU A 66 -1.46 14.04 9.75
CA GLU A 66 -1.40 12.62 9.43
C GLU A 66 -0.31 11.89 10.22
N LEU A 67 0.87 12.48 10.34
CA LEU A 67 1.95 11.90 11.16
C LEU A 67 1.55 11.78 12.63
N ALA A 68 0.88 12.79 13.18
CA ALA A 68 0.36 12.75 14.54
C ALA A 68 -0.71 11.64 14.71
N PHE A 69 -1.61 11.48 13.73
CA PHE A 69 -2.57 10.39 13.72
C PHE A 69 -1.88 9.02 13.68
N GLN A 70 -0.90 8.82 12.80
CA GLN A 70 -0.19 7.55 12.67
C GLN A 70 0.62 7.18 13.92
N ALA A 71 1.14 8.16 14.66
CA ALA A 71 1.87 7.94 15.91
C ALA A 71 1.01 7.29 17.02
N GLY A 72 -0.32 7.37 16.90
CA GLY A 72 -1.27 6.73 17.82
C GLY A 72 -1.46 5.22 17.59
N PHE A 73 -0.86 4.63 16.55
CA PHE A 73 -1.06 3.22 16.19
C PHE A 73 0.21 2.40 16.39
N ASP A 74 0.10 1.29 17.15
CA ASP A 74 1.16 0.31 17.26
C ASP A 74 1.05 -0.75 16.15
N ILE A 75 1.69 -0.46 15.02
CA ILE A 75 1.75 -1.37 13.87
C ILE A 75 2.44 -2.70 14.24
N LYS A 76 3.35 -2.70 15.21
CA LYS A 76 4.10 -3.89 15.62
C LYS A 76 3.23 -4.90 16.38
N ALA A 77 2.09 -4.46 16.92
CA ALA A 77 1.11 -5.35 17.55
C ALA A 77 0.29 -6.18 16.54
N LEU A 78 0.34 -5.83 15.25
CA LEU A 78 -0.34 -6.57 14.19
C LEU A 78 0.46 -7.79 13.74
N PRO A 79 -0.17 -8.81 13.11
CA PRO A 79 0.53 -9.93 12.50
C PRO A 79 1.61 -9.47 11.53
N GLN A 80 2.85 -9.91 11.77
CA GLN A 80 4.03 -9.52 11.02
C GLN A 80 4.47 -10.64 10.09
N GLY A 81 5.03 -10.28 8.94
CA GLY A 81 5.57 -11.24 7.97
C GLY A 81 6.36 -10.57 6.86
N VAL A 82 6.75 -11.37 5.88
CA VAL A 82 7.38 -10.85 4.66
C VAL A 82 6.30 -10.19 3.81
N ILE A 83 6.56 -8.96 3.41
CA ILE A 83 5.68 -8.14 2.57
C ILE A 83 6.42 -7.73 1.29
N HIS A 84 5.67 -7.46 0.24
CA HIS A 84 6.17 -6.86 -1.00
C HIS A 84 6.37 -5.34 -0.85
N ALA A 85 5.45 -4.68 -0.16
CA ALA A 85 5.39 -3.25 0.12
C ALA A 85 5.23 -2.32 -1.10
N ASP A 86 5.05 -2.91 -2.31
CA ASP A 86 4.90 -2.17 -3.57
C ASP A 86 4.11 -2.98 -4.62
N LEU A 87 3.10 -3.77 -4.17
CA LEU A 87 2.33 -4.64 -5.06
C LEU A 87 1.30 -3.86 -5.88
N PHE A 88 1.81 -3.06 -6.79
CA PHE A 88 1.03 -2.27 -7.74
C PHE A 88 0.71 -3.08 -8.99
N ARG A 89 -0.23 -2.57 -9.79
CA ARG A 89 -0.66 -3.18 -11.06
C ARG A 89 0.49 -3.37 -12.05
N ASP A 90 1.45 -2.45 -12.10
CA ASP A 90 2.65 -2.51 -12.95
C ASP A 90 3.68 -3.55 -12.47
N ASN A 91 3.58 -4.03 -11.22
CA ASN A 91 4.44 -5.06 -10.64
C ASN A 91 3.87 -6.48 -10.72
N VAL A 92 2.73 -6.67 -11.38
CA VAL A 92 2.13 -7.97 -11.61
C VAL A 92 2.00 -8.23 -13.11
N LEU A 93 2.54 -9.37 -13.56
CA LEU A 93 2.47 -9.81 -14.94
C LEU A 93 1.38 -10.87 -15.10
N TRP A 94 0.51 -10.69 -16.07
CA TRP A 94 -0.58 -11.59 -16.42
C TRP A 94 -0.24 -12.39 -17.67
N ASP A 95 -0.51 -13.70 -17.62
CA ASP A 95 -0.51 -14.60 -18.77
C ASP A 95 -1.94 -15.10 -19.00
N GLY A 96 -2.64 -14.48 -19.95
CA GLY A 96 -4.08 -14.62 -20.06
C GLY A 96 -4.78 -14.20 -18.77
N ASP A 97 -5.61 -15.07 -18.23
CA ASP A 97 -6.36 -14.86 -16.98
C ASP A 97 -5.59 -15.21 -15.70
N PHE A 98 -4.33 -15.58 -15.78
CA PHE A 98 -3.55 -16.04 -14.63
C PHE A 98 -2.45 -15.04 -14.28
N VAL A 99 -2.12 -14.96 -12.99
CA VAL A 99 -0.91 -14.25 -12.54
C VAL A 99 0.31 -15.06 -12.98
N GLY A 100 1.03 -14.56 -13.99
CA GLY A 100 2.23 -15.17 -14.53
C GLY A 100 3.48 -14.87 -13.69
N GLY A 101 3.45 -13.78 -12.91
CA GLY A 101 4.54 -13.45 -11.99
C GLY A 101 4.37 -12.11 -11.29
N VAL A 102 5.11 -11.97 -10.20
CA VAL A 102 5.29 -10.72 -9.45
C VAL A 102 6.74 -10.29 -9.59
N ILE A 103 6.95 -9.02 -9.82
CA ILE A 103 8.28 -8.41 -10.03
C ILE A 103 8.49 -7.25 -9.06
N ASP A 104 9.69 -6.70 -9.05
CA ASP A 104 10.08 -5.52 -8.27
C ASP A 104 9.97 -5.68 -6.74
N PHE A 105 10.71 -6.61 -6.19
CA PHE A 105 10.84 -6.83 -4.74
C PHE A 105 11.82 -5.85 -4.06
N TYR A 106 12.11 -4.69 -4.64
CA TYR A 106 13.08 -3.72 -4.12
C TYR A 106 12.73 -3.20 -2.73
N PHE A 107 11.42 -3.08 -2.45
CA PHE A 107 10.90 -2.62 -1.15
C PHE A 107 10.45 -3.76 -0.25
N ALA A 108 10.64 -5.01 -0.67
CA ALA A 108 10.24 -6.15 0.15
C ALA A 108 10.97 -6.14 1.50
N GLY A 109 10.24 -6.48 2.56
CA GLY A 109 10.76 -6.44 3.91
C GLY A 109 9.90 -7.23 4.89
N PHE A 110 10.18 -7.08 6.16
CA PHE A 110 9.42 -7.67 7.25
C PHE A 110 8.64 -6.55 7.98
N ASP A 111 7.31 -6.59 7.89
CA ASP A 111 6.42 -5.60 8.50
C ASP A 111 5.02 -6.21 8.70
N ALA A 112 4.04 -5.39 9.13
CA ALA A 112 2.64 -5.81 9.24
C ALA A 112 2.09 -6.28 7.89
N LEU A 113 1.56 -7.51 7.83
CA LEU A 113 0.94 -8.06 6.62
C LEU A 113 -0.21 -7.19 6.11
N LEU A 114 -0.94 -6.55 7.03
CA LEU A 114 -2.03 -5.63 6.71
C LEU A 114 -1.56 -4.39 5.94
N PHE A 115 -0.30 -3.96 6.12
CA PHE A 115 0.25 -2.84 5.35
C PHE A 115 0.33 -3.18 3.85
N ASP A 116 0.75 -4.39 3.51
CA ASP A 116 0.85 -4.85 2.14
C ASP A 116 -0.54 -4.97 1.48
N VAL A 117 -1.54 -5.48 2.24
CA VAL A 117 -2.94 -5.49 1.79
C VAL A 117 -3.43 -4.07 1.51
N ALA A 118 -3.10 -3.10 2.37
CA ALA A 118 -3.52 -1.71 2.20
C ALA A 118 -2.86 -1.04 0.99
N VAL A 119 -1.57 -1.32 0.75
CA VAL A 119 -0.87 -0.87 -0.47
C VAL A 119 -1.57 -1.40 -1.71
N THR A 120 -1.84 -2.70 -1.73
CA THR A 120 -2.49 -3.37 -2.87
C THR A 120 -3.90 -2.82 -3.12
N VAL A 121 -4.72 -2.67 -2.07
CA VAL A 121 -6.08 -2.12 -2.20
C VAL A 121 -6.06 -0.68 -2.72
N ASN A 122 -5.15 0.16 -2.23
CA ASN A 122 -5.07 1.56 -2.67
C ASN A 122 -4.70 1.71 -4.15
N ASP A 123 -3.99 0.75 -4.75
CA ASP A 123 -3.69 0.78 -6.18
C ASP A 123 -4.74 0.02 -7.01
N TRP A 124 -5.00 -1.23 -6.69
CA TRP A 124 -5.84 -2.13 -7.50
C TRP A 124 -7.32 -1.78 -7.47
N CYS A 125 -7.80 -1.24 -6.36
CA CYS A 125 -9.22 -1.01 -6.13
C CYS A 125 -9.63 0.47 -6.27
N ALA A 126 -8.68 1.41 -6.36
CA ALA A 126 -9.01 2.81 -6.56
C ALA A 126 -9.39 3.11 -8.02
N GLY A 127 -10.39 3.97 -8.20
CA GLY A 127 -10.72 4.58 -9.48
C GLY A 127 -9.77 5.72 -9.85
N ALA A 128 -9.99 6.33 -11.02
CA ALA A 128 -9.20 7.49 -11.47
C ALA A 128 -9.36 8.72 -10.54
N ASP A 129 -10.47 8.80 -9.82
CA ASP A 129 -10.75 9.81 -8.80
C ASP A 129 -10.08 9.51 -7.46
N GLY A 130 -9.54 8.31 -7.26
CA GLY A 130 -8.92 7.82 -6.04
C GLY A 130 -9.90 7.15 -5.06
N GLU A 131 -11.21 7.15 -5.36
CA GLU A 131 -12.21 6.43 -4.54
C GLU A 131 -12.08 4.92 -4.69
N LEU A 132 -12.38 4.19 -3.61
CA LEU A 132 -12.38 2.73 -3.65
C LEU A 132 -13.64 2.20 -4.34
N ASP A 133 -13.45 1.41 -5.38
CA ASP A 133 -14.51 0.59 -5.95
C ASP A 133 -14.86 -0.54 -4.96
N ALA A 134 -16.10 -0.53 -4.46
CA ALA A 134 -16.54 -1.48 -3.43
C ALA A 134 -16.52 -2.93 -3.93
N ALA A 135 -16.88 -3.19 -5.19
CA ALA A 135 -16.92 -4.55 -5.73
C ALA A 135 -15.50 -5.12 -5.86
N ARG A 136 -14.56 -4.36 -6.41
CA ARG A 136 -13.15 -4.75 -6.51
C ARG A 136 -12.51 -4.94 -5.13
N THR A 137 -12.76 -4.00 -4.21
CA THR A 137 -12.22 -4.08 -2.85
C THR A 137 -12.73 -5.31 -2.11
N ASN A 138 -14.05 -5.55 -2.14
CA ASN A 138 -14.65 -6.71 -1.49
C ASN A 138 -14.13 -8.02 -2.09
N ALA A 139 -13.96 -8.11 -3.40
CA ALA A 139 -13.45 -9.31 -4.06
C ALA A 139 -11.99 -9.61 -3.64
N LEU A 140 -11.13 -8.59 -3.61
CA LEU A 140 -9.74 -8.74 -3.18
C LEU A 140 -9.67 -9.20 -1.72
N LEU A 141 -10.38 -8.51 -0.82
CA LEU A 141 -10.34 -8.79 0.61
C LEU A 141 -10.96 -10.15 0.95
N ALA A 142 -12.06 -10.53 0.29
CA ALA A 142 -12.69 -11.83 0.49
C ALA A 142 -11.75 -12.98 0.06
N SER A 143 -11.18 -12.90 -1.15
CA SER A 143 -10.26 -13.93 -1.64
C SER A 143 -8.96 -14.02 -0.82
N TYR A 144 -8.46 -12.91 -0.31
CA TYR A 144 -7.35 -12.92 0.64
C TYR A 144 -7.73 -13.65 1.94
N ALA A 145 -8.91 -13.34 2.50
CA ALA A 145 -9.38 -13.90 3.76
C ALA A 145 -9.67 -15.41 3.71
N GLU A 146 -9.97 -15.98 2.53
CA GLU A 146 -10.15 -17.43 2.34
C GLU A 146 -8.92 -18.23 2.77
N SER A 147 -7.72 -17.73 2.53
CA SER A 147 -6.47 -18.40 2.87
C SER A 147 -5.83 -17.85 4.16
N ARG A 148 -6.02 -16.56 4.43
CA ARG A 148 -5.49 -15.87 5.62
C ARG A 148 -6.56 -14.96 6.21
N PRO A 149 -7.39 -15.46 7.14
CA PRO A 149 -8.41 -14.66 7.81
C PRO A 149 -7.80 -13.48 8.59
N PHE A 150 -8.50 -12.36 8.57
CA PHE A 150 -8.09 -11.17 9.31
C PHE A 150 -8.40 -11.31 10.81
N THR A 151 -7.46 -10.89 11.64
CA THR A 151 -7.65 -10.81 13.09
C THR A 151 -8.55 -9.63 13.48
N ALA A 152 -9.10 -9.64 14.71
CA ALA A 152 -9.83 -8.49 15.23
C ALA A 152 -8.97 -7.22 15.31
N ALA A 153 -7.67 -7.36 15.63
CA ALA A 153 -6.73 -6.25 15.66
C ALA A 153 -6.50 -5.65 14.25
N GLU A 154 -6.40 -6.49 13.22
CA GLU A 154 -6.28 -6.00 11.84
C GLU A 154 -7.54 -5.28 11.38
N ARG A 155 -8.74 -5.80 11.71
CA ARG A 155 -9.99 -5.10 11.39
C ARG A 155 -10.07 -3.72 12.05
N ALA A 156 -9.67 -3.61 13.31
CA ALA A 156 -9.64 -2.33 14.02
C ALA A 156 -8.61 -1.35 13.42
N ALA A 157 -7.46 -1.84 12.96
CA ALA A 157 -6.39 -1.03 12.39
C ALA A 157 -6.59 -0.69 10.90
N TRP A 158 -7.56 -1.31 10.22
CA TRP A 158 -7.71 -1.21 8.77
C TRP A 158 -7.77 0.22 8.22
N PRO A 159 -8.62 1.12 8.75
CA PRO A 159 -8.66 2.50 8.26
C PRO A 159 -7.32 3.23 8.40
N ALA A 160 -6.63 3.04 9.52
CA ALA A 160 -5.33 3.64 9.75
C ALA A 160 -4.26 3.08 8.80
N MET A 161 -4.38 1.80 8.44
CA MET A 161 -3.43 1.14 7.55
C MET A 161 -3.58 1.59 6.10
N LEU A 162 -4.80 1.80 5.62
CA LEU A 162 -5.06 2.41 4.30
C LEU A 162 -4.43 3.82 4.20
N ARG A 163 -4.55 4.62 5.28
CA ARG A 163 -3.91 5.94 5.37
C ARG A 163 -2.39 5.84 5.41
N ALA A 164 -1.84 4.91 6.20
CA ALA A 164 -0.39 4.68 6.29
C ALA A 164 0.23 4.31 4.94
N ALA A 165 -0.46 3.46 4.16
CA ALA A 165 -0.03 3.10 2.82
C ALA A 165 -0.10 4.31 1.86
N ALA A 166 -1.18 5.09 1.90
CA ALA A 166 -1.30 6.29 1.08
C ALA A 166 -0.23 7.35 1.43
N LEU A 167 0.02 7.57 2.72
CA LEU A 167 1.07 8.48 3.22
C LEU A 167 2.46 8.06 2.69
N ARG A 168 2.78 6.77 2.72
CA ARG A 168 4.07 6.27 2.22
C ARG A 168 4.30 6.67 0.77
N PHE A 169 3.28 6.53 -0.09
CA PHE A 169 3.40 6.85 -1.51
C PHE A 169 3.36 8.35 -1.77
N TRP A 170 2.59 9.11 -1.01
CA TRP A 170 2.66 10.58 -1.08
C TRP A 170 4.07 11.07 -0.76
N LEU A 171 4.66 10.60 0.35
CA LEU A 171 6.02 10.96 0.75
C LEU A 171 7.07 10.54 -0.27
N SER A 172 6.99 9.32 -0.83
CA SER A 172 7.93 8.88 -1.88
C SER A 172 7.91 9.79 -3.09
N ARG A 173 6.70 10.14 -3.56
CA ARG A 173 6.54 11.01 -4.73
C ARG A 173 6.99 12.44 -4.46
N LEU A 174 6.77 12.96 -3.24
CA LEU A 174 7.31 14.25 -2.81
C LEU A 174 8.83 14.24 -2.76
N GLU A 175 9.44 13.16 -2.26
CA GLU A 175 10.89 13.00 -2.25
C GLU A 175 11.46 13.00 -3.67
N ASP A 176 10.88 12.23 -4.58
CA ASP A 176 11.31 12.16 -5.98
C ASP A 176 11.13 13.50 -6.72
N PHE A 177 10.06 14.24 -6.39
CA PHE A 177 9.73 15.52 -7.01
C PHE A 177 10.63 16.68 -6.51
N HIS A 178 10.83 16.79 -5.21
CA HIS A 178 11.54 17.93 -4.61
C HIS A 178 13.03 17.67 -4.38
N LEU A 179 13.44 16.40 -4.24
CA LEU A 179 14.77 15.96 -3.88
C LEU A 179 15.31 14.90 -4.85
N PRO A 180 15.28 15.16 -6.17
CA PRO A 180 15.68 14.16 -7.16
C PRO A 180 17.14 13.77 -6.98
N ARG A 181 17.42 12.48 -7.08
CA ARG A 181 18.78 11.95 -7.00
C ARG A 181 19.53 12.22 -8.30
N ALA A 182 20.73 12.74 -8.19
CA ALA A 182 21.58 12.97 -9.36
C ALA A 182 21.94 11.65 -10.05
N GLY A 183 21.64 11.56 -11.36
CA GLY A 183 21.99 10.39 -12.19
C GLY A 183 20.91 9.30 -12.28
N GLU A 184 19.82 9.38 -11.57
CA GLU A 184 18.67 8.48 -11.74
C GLU A 184 17.64 9.13 -12.68
N MET A 185 17.30 8.42 -13.79
CA MET A 185 16.14 8.78 -14.62
C MET A 185 14.90 8.18 -13.92
N VAL A 186 14.38 8.87 -12.90
CA VAL A 186 13.13 8.49 -12.24
C VAL A 186 11.98 9.13 -13.03
N LEU A 187 11.00 8.32 -13.41
CA LEU A 187 9.73 8.84 -13.90
C LEU A 187 9.00 9.47 -12.71
N VAL A 188 9.06 10.80 -12.60
CA VAL A 188 8.43 11.53 -11.52
C VAL A 188 6.90 11.42 -11.66
N LYS A 189 6.27 10.65 -10.77
CA LYS A 189 4.81 10.54 -10.69
C LYS A 189 4.24 11.73 -9.89
N ASP A 190 3.03 12.19 -10.23
CA ASP A 190 2.37 13.31 -9.55
C ASP A 190 2.14 13.00 -8.04
N PRO A 191 2.72 13.80 -7.11
CA PRO A 191 2.45 13.63 -5.68
C PRO A 191 0.99 13.88 -5.31
N GLY A 192 0.28 14.74 -6.06
CA GLY A 192 -1.12 15.10 -5.80
C GLY A 192 -2.08 13.92 -5.87
N GLU A 193 -1.76 12.87 -6.62
CA GLU A 193 -2.58 11.66 -6.67
C GLU A 193 -2.68 10.98 -5.30
N TYR A 194 -1.55 10.71 -4.64
CA TYR A 194 -1.56 10.04 -3.33
C TYR A 194 -1.93 10.97 -2.18
N ARG A 195 -1.74 12.28 -2.30
CA ARG A 195 -2.34 13.27 -1.40
C ARG A 195 -3.87 13.15 -1.42
N ARG A 196 -4.48 13.11 -2.62
CA ARG A 196 -5.93 12.95 -2.79
C ARG A 196 -6.41 11.62 -2.21
N ILE A 197 -5.73 10.50 -2.51
CA ILE A 197 -6.08 9.19 -1.96
C ILE A 197 -6.03 9.22 -0.43
N LEU A 198 -5.00 9.79 0.18
CA LEU A 198 -4.88 9.92 1.62
C LEU A 198 -6.06 10.69 2.23
N LYS A 199 -6.44 11.81 1.63
CA LYS A 199 -7.62 12.60 2.08
C LYS A 199 -8.89 11.78 2.02
N LEU A 200 -9.13 11.09 0.92
CA LEU A 200 -10.30 10.21 0.77
C LEU A 200 -10.34 9.10 1.83
N ARG A 201 -9.18 8.53 2.22
CA ARG A 201 -9.12 7.54 3.29
C ARG A 201 -9.30 8.15 4.69
N ALA A 202 -8.93 9.42 4.86
CA ALA A 202 -9.13 10.13 6.13
C ALA A 202 -10.56 10.60 6.33
N ASP A 203 -11.21 11.08 5.27
CA ASP A 203 -12.51 11.75 5.31
C ASP A 203 -13.69 10.80 5.07
N SER A 204 -13.44 9.57 4.58
CA SER A 204 -14.53 8.64 4.23
C SER A 204 -15.22 8.10 5.49
N PRO A 205 -16.55 8.30 5.61
CA PRO A 205 -17.32 7.76 6.73
C PRO A 205 -17.54 6.24 6.66
N ALA A 206 -17.32 5.63 5.50
CA ALA A 206 -17.59 4.22 5.25
C ALA A 206 -16.55 3.61 4.29
N LEU A 207 -15.37 3.31 4.81
CA LEU A 207 -14.41 2.46 4.09
C LEU A 207 -14.92 1.01 4.03
N PRO A 208 -14.69 0.27 2.93
CA PRO A 208 -14.98 -1.17 2.88
C PRO A 208 -14.33 -1.89 4.06
N SER A 209 -15.11 -2.66 4.80
CA SER A 209 -14.62 -3.38 5.99
C SER A 209 -13.90 -4.66 5.60
N LEU A 210 -12.93 -5.07 6.43
CA LEU A 210 -12.32 -6.39 6.30
C LEU A 210 -13.35 -7.48 6.64
N PRO A 211 -13.34 -8.62 5.91
CA PRO A 211 -14.18 -9.78 6.24
C PRO A 211 -13.98 -10.29 7.67
N ALA A 212 -15.03 -10.96 8.21
CA ALA A 212 -15.04 -11.52 9.54
C ALA A 212 -14.05 -12.71 9.68
#